data_c56797f14a8988fd8aac3bac06f25f82
#
_entry.id   c56797f14a8988fd8aac3bac06f25f82
#
_cell.length_a   1.000
_cell.length_b   1.000
_cell.length_c   1.000
_cell.angle_alpha   90.00
_cell.angle_beta   90.00
_cell.angle_gamma   90.00
#
_symmetry.space_group_name_H-M   'P 1'
#
loop_
_entity.id
_entity.type
_entity.pdbx_description
1 polymer ?
#
loop_
_entity_poly.entity_id
_entity_poly.type
_entity_poly.pdbx_seq_one_letter_code
_entity_poly.pdbx_strand_id
1 'polypeptide(L)'
;MTATQYMPYLDVYVSENYNVLSRIVWSYDSSGVQSKKMFGSLYEPILMCTKNKNSKYTFNYNDIMIEAKTGSQRKLIDYRKKVPAPYNTKKVPGNVWNFNRVRFKMDEYENHPTQKPEALLERIVLASSNKDDIVLDPFSGTFTTSSVAIKNGRKAIGMELNDEYYKIGIRRTGISNTYQDEKLQKDKSRKTNNRSKRSTITVSSKVDQIQLSLGDEFAWEILLKIF
;
A
#
# COMPACT_ATOMS: atom_id res chain seq x y z
N MET A 1 4.37 -2.74 -4.93
CA MET A 1 3.63 -3.48 -6.00
C MET A 1 4.01 -2.91 -7.36
N THR A 2 4.09 -3.74 -8.39
CA THR A 2 4.38 -3.29 -9.76
C THR A 2 3.61 -4.12 -10.78
N ALA A 3 3.50 -3.62 -12.01
CA ALA A 3 2.94 -4.42 -13.10
C ALA A 3 3.82 -5.65 -13.38
N THR A 4 3.18 -6.77 -13.70
CA THR A 4 3.84 -8.08 -13.84
C THR A 4 5.03 -8.07 -14.81
N GLN A 5 4.94 -7.29 -15.89
CA GLN A 5 5.99 -7.19 -16.91
C GLN A 5 7.31 -6.57 -16.40
N TYR A 6 7.25 -5.71 -15.38
CA TYR A 6 8.43 -5.06 -14.80
C TYR A 6 9.01 -5.83 -13.61
N MET A 7 8.29 -6.83 -13.12
CA MET A 7 8.67 -7.56 -11.90
C MET A 7 10.05 -8.20 -11.99
N PRO A 8 10.46 -8.86 -13.11
CA PRO A 8 11.77 -9.49 -13.17
C PRO A 8 12.92 -8.49 -12.91
N TYR A 9 12.83 -7.30 -13.49
CA TYR A 9 13.85 -6.24 -13.31
C TYR A 9 13.84 -5.69 -11.88
N LEU A 10 12.65 -5.45 -11.34
CA LEU A 10 12.50 -4.94 -9.98
C LEU A 10 12.98 -5.97 -8.96
N ASP A 11 12.66 -7.25 -9.14
CA ASP A 11 13.06 -8.32 -8.21
C ASP A 11 14.57 -8.48 -8.16
N VAL A 12 15.26 -8.42 -9.30
CA VAL A 12 16.74 -8.44 -9.35
C VAL A 12 17.29 -7.24 -8.59
N TYR A 13 16.88 -6.02 -8.96
CA TYR A 13 17.35 -4.80 -8.30
C TYR A 13 17.11 -4.80 -6.78
N VAL A 14 15.91 -5.18 -6.36
CA VAL A 14 15.55 -5.22 -4.93
C VAL A 14 16.33 -6.31 -4.19
N SER A 15 16.54 -7.47 -4.82
CA SER A 15 17.31 -8.57 -4.20
C SER A 15 18.80 -8.27 -4.05
N GLU A 16 19.35 -7.42 -4.91
CA GLU A 16 20.74 -6.96 -4.82
C GLU A 16 20.95 -5.87 -3.76
N ASN A 17 19.96 -5.00 -3.55
CA ASN A 17 20.10 -3.81 -2.72
C ASN A 17 19.40 -3.90 -1.36
N TYR A 18 18.45 -4.82 -1.19
CA TYR A 18 17.63 -4.99 0.01
C TYR A 18 17.54 -6.46 0.42
N ASN A 19 17.07 -6.71 1.63
CA ASN A 19 16.78 -8.06 2.09
C ASN A 19 15.32 -8.42 1.82
N VAL A 20 15.07 -9.28 0.84
CA VAL A 20 13.73 -9.76 0.50
C VAL A 20 13.28 -10.83 1.48
N LEU A 21 12.23 -10.54 2.24
CA LEU A 21 11.63 -11.45 3.21
C LEU A 21 10.58 -12.36 2.57
N SER A 22 9.77 -11.82 1.67
CA SER A 22 8.72 -12.60 0.99
C SER A 22 8.39 -12.03 -0.39
N ARG A 23 8.13 -12.93 -1.31
CA ARG A 23 7.50 -12.66 -2.62
C ARG A 23 6.05 -13.07 -2.55
N ILE A 24 5.16 -12.09 -2.65
CA ILE A 24 3.73 -12.25 -2.47
C ILE A 24 3.06 -12.08 -3.83
N VAL A 25 2.09 -12.92 -4.11
CA VAL A 25 1.24 -12.86 -5.30
C VAL A 25 -0.15 -12.43 -4.87
N TRP A 26 -0.57 -11.23 -5.27
CA TRP A 26 -1.96 -10.83 -5.20
C TRP A 26 -2.69 -11.30 -6.46
N SER A 27 -3.53 -12.32 -6.32
CA SER A 27 -4.36 -12.85 -7.39
C SER A 27 -5.77 -12.29 -7.32
N TYR A 28 -6.39 -12.13 -8.48
CA TYR A 28 -7.77 -11.67 -8.63
C TYR A 28 -8.41 -12.32 -9.85
N ASP A 29 -9.74 -12.40 -9.88
CA ASP A 29 -10.47 -12.79 -11.07
C ASP A 29 -10.93 -11.54 -11.86
N SER A 30 -10.85 -11.64 -13.19
CA SER A 30 -11.33 -10.60 -14.10
C SER A 30 -11.84 -11.21 -15.39
N SER A 31 -13.16 -11.22 -15.56
CA SER A 31 -13.82 -11.71 -16.79
C SER A 31 -13.40 -10.96 -18.06
N GLY A 32 -12.83 -9.74 -17.93
CA GLY A 32 -12.31 -8.97 -19.06
C GLY A 32 -10.96 -9.44 -19.60
N VAL A 33 -10.25 -10.31 -18.86
CA VAL A 33 -8.95 -10.84 -19.29
C VAL A 33 -9.17 -12.16 -20.04
N GLN A 34 -9.47 -12.04 -21.32
CA GLN A 34 -9.65 -13.21 -22.20
C GLN A 34 -8.70 -13.10 -23.38
N SER A 35 -7.82 -14.08 -23.53
CA SER A 35 -6.93 -14.21 -24.67
C SER A 35 -7.08 -15.59 -25.28
N LYS A 36 -7.16 -15.63 -26.62
CA LYS A 36 -7.21 -16.88 -27.38
C LYS A 36 -5.82 -17.44 -27.74
N LYS A 37 -4.76 -16.69 -27.39
CA LYS A 37 -3.38 -17.04 -27.82
C LYS A 37 -2.44 -17.33 -26.66
N MET A 38 -2.75 -16.85 -25.45
CA MET A 38 -1.90 -17.01 -24.25
C MET A 38 -2.72 -16.86 -22.98
N PHE A 39 -2.16 -17.27 -21.84
CA PHE A 39 -2.76 -17.01 -20.55
C PHE A 39 -2.68 -15.51 -20.21
N GLY A 40 -3.81 -14.89 -19.83
CA GLY A 40 -3.85 -13.51 -19.35
C GLY A 40 -3.30 -13.41 -17.93
N SER A 41 -2.69 -12.27 -17.59
CA SER A 41 -2.20 -12.03 -16.24
C SER A 41 -3.35 -11.64 -15.29
N LEU A 42 -3.58 -12.45 -14.27
CA LEU A 42 -4.59 -12.24 -13.22
C LEU A 42 -3.93 -12.13 -11.84
N TYR A 43 -2.73 -11.58 -11.80
CA TYR A 43 -2.03 -11.32 -10.54
C TYR A 43 -1.14 -10.08 -10.63
N GLU A 44 -0.85 -9.51 -9.46
CA GLU A 44 0.18 -8.50 -9.27
C GLU A 44 1.16 -8.95 -8.19
N PRO A 45 2.47 -8.84 -8.43
CA PRO A 45 3.49 -9.21 -7.45
C PRO A 45 3.72 -8.11 -6.42
N ILE A 46 4.03 -8.54 -5.20
CA ILE A 46 4.38 -7.67 -4.07
C ILE A 46 5.65 -8.21 -3.43
N LEU A 47 6.64 -7.36 -3.20
CA LEU A 47 7.84 -7.70 -2.45
C LEU A 47 7.73 -7.15 -1.02
N MET A 48 7.94 -8.01 -0.03
CA MET A 48 8.14 -7.62 1.35
C MET A 48 9.64 -7.62 1.62
N CYS A 49 10.17 -6.46 2.01
CA CYS A 49 11.62 -6.28 2.14
C CYS A 49 11.96 -5.54 3.43
N THR A 50 13.20 -5.71 3.87
CA THR A 50 13.85 -4.85 4.87
C THR A 50 15.11 -4.23 4.25
N LYS A 51 15.62 -3.15 4.85
CA LYS A 51 16.81 -2.46 4.34
C LYS A 51 18.01 -3.38 4.23
N ASN A 52 18.22 -4.22 5.24
CA ASN A 52 19.27 -5.24 5.26
C ASN A 52 18.85 -6.43 6.14
N LYS A 53 19.64 -7.50 6.14
CA LYS A 53 19.37 -8.75 6.89
C LYS A 53 19.24 -8.55 8.41
N ASN A 54 19.91 -7.54 8.96
CA ASN A 54 19.90 -7.26 10.40
C ASN A 54 18.86 -6.22 10.80
N SER A 55 18.08 -5.68 9.85
CA SER A 55 17.03 -4.71 10.14
C SER A 55 15.94 -5.35 11.01
N LYS A 56 15.60 -4.67 12.10
CA LYS A 56 14.37 -5.02 12.83
C LYS A 56 13.17 -4.63 12.00
N TYR A 57 12.13 -5.45 12.04
CA TYR A 57 10.87 -5.18 11.35
C TYR A 57 9.68 -5.67 12.18
N THR A 58 8.53 -5.10 11.92
CA THR A 58 7.26 -5.50 12.53
C THR A 58 6.59 -6.56 11.66
N PHE A 59 6.09 -7.63 12.29
CA PHE A 59 5.21 -8.60 11.63
C PHE A 59 4.13 -9.05 12.60
N ASN A 60 3.00 -8.35 12.58
CA ASN A 60 1.85 -8.59 13.46
C ASN A 60 0.97 -9.72 12.91
N TYR A 61 1.44 -10.95 13.01
CA TYR A 61 0.76 -12.10 12.43
C TYR A 61 -0.65 -12.34 13.00
N ASN A 62 -0.90 -11.97 14.25
CA ASN A 62 -2.20 -12.13 14.91
C ASN A 62 -3.29 -11.25 14.26
N ASP A 63 -2.92 -10.05 13.79
CA ASP A 63 -3.86 -9.07 13.24
C ASP A 63 -4.32 -9.42 11.82
N ILE A 64 -3.62 -10.36 11.17
CA ILE A 64 -3.89 -10.77 9.79
C ILE A 64 -4.31 -12.23 9.65
N MET A 65 -4.63 -12.92 10.75
CA MET A 65 -5.03 -14.32 10.70
C MET A 65 -6.30 -14.54 9.88
N ILE A 66 -6.31 -15.63 9.12
CA ILE A 66 -7.46 -16.06 8.29
C ILE A 66 -7.94 -17.44 8.74
N GLU A 67 -9.18 -17.78 8.37
CA GLU A 67 -9.72 -19.12 8.61
C GLU A 67 -8.93 -20.19 7.85
N ALA A 68 -8.62 -21.29 8.52
CA ALA A 68 -7.90 -22.41 7.95
C ALA A 68 -8.86 -23.30 7.14
N LYS A 69 -8.67 -23.39 5.83
CA LYS A 69 -9.60 -24.10 4.92
C LYS A 69 -9.41 -25.63 4.88
N THR A 70 -8.41 -26.19 5.54
CA THR A 70 -8.06 -27.61 5.40
C THR A 70 -8.18 -28.39 6.71
N GLY A 71 -7.08 -28.64 7.40
CA GLY A 71 -7.03 -29.53 8.55
C GLY A 71 -8.06 -29.29 9.64
N SER A 72 -8.33 -28.02 9.98
CA SER A 72 -9.32 -27.68 11.01
C SER A 72 -10.76 -27.94 10.58
N GLN A 73 -11.10 -27.66 9.32
CA GLN A 73 -12.45 -27.93 8.80
C GLN A 73 -12.75 -29.43 8.75
N ARG A 74 -11.72 -30.25 8.49
CA ARG A 74 -11.82 -31.73 8.50
C ARG A 74 -11.71 -32.33 9.91
N LYS A 75 -11.57 -31.49 10.95
CA LYS A 75 -11.36 -31.92 12.35
C LYS A 75 -10.18 -32.90 12.51
N LEU A 76 -9.16 -32.75 11.70
CA LEU A 76 -7.97 -33.59 11.73
C LEU A 76 -7.10 -33.28 12.93
N ILE A 77 -6.36 -34.29 13.41
CA ILE A 77 -5.40 -34.14 14.49
C ILE A 77 -4.02 -33.84 13.92
N ASP A 78 -3.36 -32.84 14.50
CA ASP A 78 -1.97 -32.49 14.20
C ASP A 78 -1.02 -33.28 15.12
N TYR A 79 -0.46 -34.35 14.60
CA TYR A 79 0.49 -35.21 15.30
C TYR A 79 1.91 -34.63 15.38
N ARG A 80 2.20 -33.49 14.76
CA ARG A 80 3.48 -32.80 14.87
C ARG A 80 3.61 -31.99 16.17
N LYS A 81 2.50 -31.74 16.85
CA LYS A 81 2.49 -31.08 18.16
C LYS A 81 3.04 -32.02 19.22
N LYS A 82 3.72 -31.48 20.24
CA LYS A 82 4.23 -32.23 21.39
C LYS A 82 3.16 -33.12 22.03
N VAL A 83 1.95 -32.61 22.12
CA VAL A 83 0.72 -33.38 22.44
C VAL A 83 -0.19 -33.29 21.23
N PRO A 84 -0.58 -34.40 20.61
CA PRO A 84 -1.51 -34.39 19.48
C PRO A 84 -2.79 -33.65 19.81
N ALA A 85 -3.17 -32.71 18.96
CA ALA A 85 -4.33 -31.86 19.15
C ALA A 85 -4.96 -31.48 17.81
N PRO A 86 -6.23 -31.05 17.75
CA PRO A 86 -6.83 -30.57 16.53
C PRO A 86 -6.02 -29.41 15.92
N TYR A 87 -6.06 -29.32 14.57
CA TYR A 87 -5.51 -28.15 13.88
C TYR A 87 -6.20 -26.88 14.33
N ASN A 88 -5.45 -25.79 14.39
CA ASN A 88 -6.00 -24.47 14.69
C ASN A 88 -7.02 -24.06 13.62
N THR A 89 -8.12 -23.43 14.04
CA THR A 89 -9.15 -22.89 13.14
C THR A 89 -8.66 -21.69 12.36
N LYS A 90 -7.66 -20.98 12.87
CA LYS A 90 -7.04 -19.82 12.23
C LYS A 90 -5.58 -20.10 11.92
N LYS A 91 -5.09 -19.46 10.85
CA LYS A 91 -3.70 -19.53 10.41
C LYS A 91 -3.21 -18.18 9.88
N VAL A 92 -1.92 -17.97 9.90
CA VAL A 92 -1.28 -16.86 9.16
C VAL A 92 -1.48 -17.10 7.65
N PRO A 93 -1.90 -16.11 6.86
CA PRO A 93 -2.00 -16.29 5.41
C PRO A 93 -0.66 -16.63 4.78
N GLY A 94 -0.68 -17.48 3.76
CA GLY A 94 0.48 -17.70 2.91
C GLY A 94 0.77 -16.50 2.00
N ASN A 95 1.67 -16.67 1.07
CA ASN A 95 2.10 -15.61 0.14
C ASN A 95 1.27 -15.52 -1.16
N VAL A 96 0.20 -16.28 -1.29
CA VAL A 96 -0.77 -16.12 -2.37
C VAL A 96 -2.05 -15.56 -1.77
N TRP A 97 -2.38 -14.32 -2.16
CA TRP A 97 -3.50 -13.57 -1.63
C TRP A 97 -4.56 -13.37 -2.70
N ASN A 98 -5.80 -13.68 -2.37
CA ASN A 98 -6.92 -13.45 -3.28
C ASN A 98 -7.76 -12.28 -2.72
N PHE A 99 -7.76 -11.15 -3.46
CA PHE A 99 -8.59 -9.98 -3.20
C PHE A 99 -9.15 -9.50 -4.52
N ASN A 100 -10.44 -9.18 -4.56
CA ASN A 100 -11.05 -8.61 -5.74
C ASN A 100 -10.44 -7.25 -6.08
N ARG A 101 -10.32 -6.93 -7.38
CA ARG A 101 -9.98 -5.58 -7.83
C ARG A 101 -11.14 -4.63 -7.55
N VAL A 102 -10.82 -3.38 -7.29
CA VAL A 102 -11.84 -2.32 -7.19
C VAL A 102 -12.49 -2.14 -8.55
N ARG A 103 -13.82 -2.12 -8.57
CA ARG A 103 -14.65 -1.97 -9.77
C ARG A 103 -15.65 -0.85 -9.58
N PHE A 104 -16.10 -0.27 -10.68
CA PHE A 104 -17.19 0.70 -10.70
C PHE A 104 -18.40 0.20 -9.90
N LYS A 105 -19.04 1.08 -9.13
CA LYS A 105 -20.14 0.82 -8.17
C LYS A 105 -19.76 0.11 -6.87
N MET A 106 -18.49 -0.18 -6.58
CA MET A 106 -18.08 -0.56 -5.23
C MET A 106 -17.97 0.70 -4.35
N ASP A 107 -18.26 0.58 -3.07
CA ASP A 107 -18.27 1.72 -2.13
C ASP A 107 -16.90 2.41 -2.04
N GLU A 108 -15.82 1.65 -2.17
CA GLU A 108 -14.45 2.18 -2.15
C GLU A 108 -13.98 2.73 -3.50
N TYR A 109 -14.81 2.63 -4.57
CA TYR A 109 -14.41 3.00 -5.92
C TYR A 109 -14.15 4.51 -6.03
N GLU A 110 -12.99 4.83 -6.56
CA GLU A 110 -12.61 6.17 -7.02
C GLU A 110 -12.25 6.10 -8.51
N ASN A 111 -12.40 7.22 -9.20
CA ASN A 111 -12.07 7.27 -10.64
C ASN A 111 -10.55 7.22 -10.88
N HIS A 112 -9.97 6.04 -10.68
CA HIS A 112 -8.54 5.79 -10.86
C HIS A 112 -8.33 4.41 -11.51
N PRO A 113 -7.54 4.31 -12.61
CA PRO A 113 -7.45 3.08 -13.41
C PRO A 113 -6.83 1.88 -12.69
N THR A 114 -6.01 2.12 -11.70
CA THR A 114 -5.24 1.08 -10.99
C THR A 114 -5.40 1.15 -9.48
N GLN A 115 -6.55 1.64 -8.99
CA GLN A 115 -6.84 1.69 -7.56
C GLN A 115 -6.67 0.30 -6.93
N LYS A 116 -5.98 0.26 -5.79
CA LYS A 116 -5.81 -0.97 -5.01
C LYS A 116 -6.95 -1.13 -4.00
N PRO A 117 -7.44 -2.37 -3.76
CA PRO A 117 -8.51 -2.59 -2.78
C PRO A 117 -8.04 -2.29 -1.35
N GLU A 118 -8.93 -1.67 -0.56
CA GLU A 118 -8.65 -1.34 0.84
C GLU A 118 -8.27 -2.59 1.65
N ALA A 119 -8.98 -3.70 1.46
CA ALA A 119 -8.71 -4.95 2.18
C ALA A 119 -7.31 -5.54 1.93
N LEU A 120 -6.75 -5.36 0.72
CA LEU A 120 -5.38 -5.75 0.42
C LEU A 120 -4.38 -4.88 1.20
N LEU A 121 -4.56 -3.56 1.16
CA LEU A 121 -3.69 -2.61 1.82
C LEU A 121 -3.82 -2.68 3.34
N GLU A 122 -5.01 -2.95 3.86
CA GLU A 122 -5.24 -3.18 5.28
C GLU A 122 -4.41 -4.37 5.80
N ARG A 123 -4.39 -5.50 5.09
CA ARG A 123 -3.52 -6.62 5.45
C ARG A 123 -2.06 -6.22 5.49
N ILE A 124 -1.58 -5.44 4.51
CA ILE A 124 -0.19 -4.97 4.47
C ILE A 124 0.10 -4.07 5.67
N VAL A 125 -0.74 -3.06 5.90
CA VAL A 125 -0.57 -2.08 6.98
C VAL A 125 -0.61 -2.75 8.35
N LEU A 126 -1.59 -3.61 8.61
CA LEU A 126 -1.72 -4.32 9.88
C LEU A 126 -0.52 -5.25 10.12
N ALA A 127 -0.07 -5.98 9.11
CA ALA A 127 1.06 -6.88 9.24
C ALA A 127 2.38 -6.15 9.54
N SER A 128 2.61 -4.99 8.94
CA SER A 128 3.95 -4.37 8.86
C SER A 128 4.11 -3.10 9.70
N SER A 129 3.09 -2.70 10.45
CA SER A 129 3.16 -1.50 11.29
C SER A 129 2.34 -1.65 12.58
N ASN A 130 2.71 -0.87 13.61
CA ASN A 130 1.98 -0.74 14.86
C ASN A 130 1.11 0.53 14.84
N LYS A 131 0.22 0.69 15.84
CA LYS A 131 -0.47 1.97 16.06
C LYS A 131 0.56 3.07 16.26
N ASP A 132 0.22 4.27 15.77
CA ASP A 132 1.06 5.48 15.78
C ASP A 132 2.32 5.43 14.90
N ASP A 133 2.64 4.31 14.26
CA ASP A 133 3.70 4.23 13.24
C ASP A 133 3.35 5.09 12.02
N ILE A 134 4.37 5.49 11.27
CA ILE A 134 4.23 6.26 10.03
C ILE A 134 4.25 5.29 8.84
N VAL A 135 3.20 5.36 8.02
CA VAL A 135 3.10 4.66 6.75
C VAL A 135 3.34 5.65 5.62
N LEU A 136 4.39 5.42 4.83
CA LEU A 136 4.74 6.24 3.67
C LEU A 136 4.33 5.55 2.37
N ASP A 137 3.61 6.28 1.51
CA ASP A 137 3.29 5.87 0.15
C ASP A 137 3.70 6.97 -0.84
N PRO A 138 4.85 6.81 -1.54
CA PRO A 138 5.33 7.82 -2.48
C PRO A 138 4.57 7.83 -3.83
N PHE A 139 3.65 6.89 -4.06
CA PHE A 139 2.84 6.77 -5.28
C PHE A 139 1.38 6.56 -4.92
N SER A 140 0.81 7.49 -4.15
CA SER A 140 -0.44 7.31 -3.41
C SER A 140 -1.69 7.17 -4.29
N GLY A 141 -1.68 7.68 -5.53
CA GLY A 141 -2.85 7.69 -6.40
C GLY A 141 -4.04 8.35 -5.69
N THR A 142 -5.06 7.58 -5.38
CA THR A 142 -6.23 8.03 -4.61
C THR A 142 -6.07 7.89 -3.09
N PHE A 143 -4.87 7.78 -2.58
CA PHE A 143 -4.50 7.70 -1.15
C PHE A 143 -5.16 6.53 -0.40
N THR A 144 -5.36 5.41 -1.07
CA THR A 144 -5.95 4.23 -0.42
C THR A 144 -5.09 3.74 0.75
N THR A 145 -3.76 3.69 0.58
CA THR A 145 -2.82 3.32 1.65
C THR A 145 -2.94 4.26 2.85
N SER A 146 -2.96 5.57 2.61
CA SER A 146 -3.08 6.58 3.66
C SER A 146 -4.42 6.49 4.40
N SER A 147 -5.52 6.34 3.65
CA SER A 147 -6.86 6.17 4.24
C SER A 147 -6.93 4.94 5.14
N VAL A 148 -6.41 3.80 4.68
CA VAL A 148 -6.35 2.56 5.45
C VAL A 148 -5.47 2.70 6.68
N ALA A 149 -4.30 3.33 6.56
CA ALA A 149 -3.40 3.58 7.69
C ALA A 149 -4.08 4.41 8.79
N ILE A 150 -4.73 5.51 8.41
CA ILE A 150 -5.44 6.40 9.34
C ILE A 150 -6.61 5.65 10.02
N LYS A 151 -7.44 4.92 9.26
CA LYS A 151 -8.54 4.12 9.79
C LYS A 151 -8.07 3.12 10.86
N ASN A 152 -6.86 2.61 10.72
CA ASN A 152 -6.27 1.64 11.64
C ASN A 152 -5.36 2.27 12.71
N GLY A 153 -5.38 3.60 12.89
CA GLY A 153 -4.66 4.30 13.96
C GLY A 153 -3.16 4.51 13.68
N ARG A 154 -2.76 4.48 12.40
CA ARG A 154 -1.40 4.84 11.95
C ARG A 154 -1.40 6.28 11.43
N LYS A 155 -0.21 6.89 11.40
CA LYS A 155 0.03 8.14 10.68
C LYS A 155 0.33 7.81 9.22
N ALA A 156 0.04 8.74 8.31
CA ALA A 156 0.28 8.49 6.89
C ALA A 156 0.99 9.67 6.23
N ILE A 157 1.94 9.36 5.34
CA ILE A 157 2.54 10.30 4.40
C ILE A 157 2.24 9.77 3.00
N GLY A 158 1.53 10.57 2.21
CA GLY A 158 1.20 10.23 0.83
C GLY A 158 1.73 11.29 -0.14
N MET A 159 2.24 10.84 -1.29
CA MET A 159 2.70 11.70 -2.37
C MET A 159 1.93 11.38 -3.65
N GLU A 160 1.47 12.41 -4.36
CA GLU A 160 0.77 12.26 -5.63
C GLU A 160 1.05 13.47 -6.52
N LEU A 161 1.39 13.20 -7.79
CA LEU A 161 1.71 14.24 -8.79
C LEU A 161 0.47 14.76 -9.51
N ASN A 162 -0.57 13.94 -9.62
CA ASN A 162 -1.79 14.30 -10.31
C ASN A 162 -2.74 15.04 -9.36
N ASP A 163 -3.04 16.29 -9.68
CA ASP A 163 -3.88 17.16 -8.85
C ASP A 163 -5.30 16.60 -8.63
N GLU A 164 -5.86 15.87 -9.60
CA GLU A 164 -7.20 15.28 -9.45
C GLU A 164 -7.17 14.11 -8.47
N TYR A 165 -6.19 13.22 -8.58
CA TYR A 165 -6.01 12.12 -7.63
C TYR A 165 -5.65 12.62 -6.24
N TYR A 166 -4.83 13.67 -6.15
CA TYR A 166 -4.52 14.34 -4.89
C TYR A 166 -5.79 14.85 -4.20
N LYS A 167 -6.70 15.53 -4.91
CA LYS A 167 -7.98 16.00 -4.37
C LYS A 167 -8.87 14.86 -3.85
N ILE A 168 -8.91 13.74 -4.59
CA ILE A 168 -9.59 12.53 -4.13
C ILE A 168 -8.97 12.03 -2.82
N GLY A 169 -7.65 12.00 -2.74
CA GLY A 169 -6.91 11.58 -1.56
C GLY A 169 -7.21 12.41 -0.33
N ILE A 170 -7.21 13.73 -0.46
CA ILE A 170 -7.56 14.67 0.62
C ILE A 170 -8.98 14.38 1.14
N ARG A 171 -9.94 14.19 0.25
CA ARG A 171 -11.32 13.84 0.61
C ARG A 171 -11.38 12.49 1.37
N ARG A 172 -10.70 11.45 0.87
CA ARG A 172 -10.70 10.12 1.47
C ARG A 172 -10.04 10.07 2.85
N THR A 173 -9.00 10.85 3.06
CA THR A 173 -8.27 10.88 4.33
C THR A 173 -8.93 11.78 5.37
N GLY A 174 -9.94 12.58 4.98
CA GLY A 174 -10.62 13.51 5.88
C GLY A 174 -9.74 14.68 6.33
N ILE A 175 -8.66 14.95 5.61
CA ILE A 175 -7.79 16.10 5.88
C ILE A 175 -8.52 17.36 5.45
N SER A 176 -8.81 18.26 6.39
CA SER A 176 -9.43 19.55 6.07
C SER A 176 -8.42 20.52 5.44
N ASN A 177 -8.83 21.14 4.34
CA ASN A 177 -8.01 21.94 3.43
C ASN A 177 -7.61 23.34 3.98
N THR A 178 -7.54 23.58 5.26
CA THR A 178 -7.22 24.90 5.81
C THR A 178 -5.91 25.51 5.29
N TYR A 179 -5.00 24.69 4.78
CA TYR A 179 -3.69 25.16 4.28
C TYR A 179 -3.62 25.40 2.76
N GLN A 180 -4.56 24.85 1.98
CA GLN A 180 -4.50 24.90 0.51
C GLN A 180 -5.12 26.15 -0.10
N ASP A 181 -6.17 26.67 0.50
CA ASP A 181 -6.91 27.79 -0.09
C ASP A 181 -6.09 29.08 -0.12
N GLU A 182 -5.23 29.32 0.85
CA GLU A 182 -4.39 30.51 0.88
C GLU A 182 -3.23 30.46 -0.14
N LYS A 183 -2.65 29.28 -0.37
CA LYS A 183 -1.50 29.13 -1.29
C LYS A 183 -1.95 29.05 -2.76
N LEU A 184 -3.04 28.35 -3.04
CA LEU A 184 -3.63 28.28 -4.38
C LEU A 184 -4.19 29.62 -4.85
N GLN A 185 -4.68 30.48 -3.94
CA GLN A 185 -5.10 31.85 -4.26
C GLN A 185 -3.89 32.75 -4.55
N LYS A 186 -2.77 32.61 -3.82
CA LYS A 186 -1.53 33.35 -4.08
C LYS A 186 -0.84 32.94 -5.38
N ASP A 187 -0.88 31.67 -5.77
CA ASP A 187 -0.27 31.19 -7.03
C ASP A 187 -1.11 31.53 -8.28
N LYS A 188 -2.43 31.71 -8.15
CA LYS A 188 -3.27 32.21 -9.24
C LYS A 188 -2.98 33.67 -9.60
N SER A 189 -2.38 34.44 -8.68
CA SER A 189 -1.98 35.83 -8.94
C SER A 189 -0.61 35.97 -9.59
N ARG A 190 0.19 34.92 -9.66
CA ARG A 190 1.49 34.89 -10.35
C ARG A 190 1.39 34.14 -11.67
N LYS A 191 0.93 34.84 -12.72
CA LYS A 191 1.12 34.39 -14.11
C LYS A 191 2.62 34.44 -14.44
N THR A 192 3.32 33.33 -14.29
CA THR A 192 4.63 33.13 -14.90
C THR A 192 4.64 31.81 -15.64
N ASN A 193 4.93 31.88 -16.93
CA ASN A 193 5.14 30.77 -17.85
C ASN A 193 6.34 29.93 -17.42
N ASN A 194 6.18 29.00 -16.51
CA ASN A 194 7.14 27.93 -16.30
C ASN A 194 6.42 26.64 -15.92
N ARG A 195 6.41 25.70 -16.86
CA ARG A 195 5.94 24.33 -16.69
C ARG A 195 6.93 23.51 -15.85
N SER A 196 6.96 23.72 -14.56
CA SER A 196 7.47 22.70 -13.63
C SER A 196 6.30 22.23 -12.77
N LYS A 197 5.84 21.00 -13.01
CA LYS A 197 4.85 20.35 -12.16
C LYS A 197 5.47 20.15 -10.78
N ARG A 198 4.96 20.82 -9.77
CA ARG A 198 5.33 20.62 -8.37
C ARG A 198 4.49 19.47 -7.81
N SER A 199 5.13 18.51 -7.20
CA SER A 199 4.49 17.47 -6.40
C SER A 199 4.41 17.93 -4.94
N THR A 200 3.36 17.56 -4.24
CA THR A 200 3.13 17.92 -2.85
C THR A 200 3.12 16.68 -1.97
N ILE A 201 3.87 16.72 -0.88
CA ILE A 201 3.89 15.69 0.15
C ILE A 201 2.97 16.14 1.28
N THR A 202 2.02 15.30 1.67
CA THR A 202 1.14 15.58 2.81
C THR A 202 1.35 14.58 3.92
N VAL A 203 1.74 15.07 5.08
CA VAL A 203 1.80 14.28 6.32
C VAL A 203 0.54 14.55 7.11
N SER A 204 -0.21 13.48 7.41
CA SER A 204 -1.40 13.57 8.24
C SER A 204 -1.14 12.93 9.60
N SER A 205 -1.19 13.73 10.65
CA SER A 205 -1.43 13.28 12.01
C SER A 205 -2.59 14.09 12.60
N LYS A 206 -3.27 13.56 13.59
CA LYS A 206 -4.36 14.30 14.25
C LYS A 206 -3.91 15.62 14.93
N VAL A 207 -2.60 15.90 15.00
CA VAL A 207 -2.05 17.04 15.74
C VAL A 207 -1.09 17.90 14.93
N ASP A 208 -0.27 17.34 14.02
CA ASP A 208 0.71 18.12 13.28
C ASP A 208 0.72 17.74 11.79
N GLN A 209 0.44 18.71 10.94
CA GLN A 209 0.55 18.59 9.48
C GLN A 209 1.85 19.24 9.02
N ILE A 210 2.76 18.47 8.46
CA ILE A 210 3.95 18.99 7.78
C ILE A 210 3.73 18.79 6.27
N GLN A 211 3.73 19.89 5.52
CA GLN A 211 3.66 19.87 4.07
C GLN A 211 5.06 20.11 3.51
N LEU A 212 5.56 19.16 2.72
CA LEU A 212 6.82 19.28 1.99
C LEU A 212 6.54 19.39 0.50
N SER A 213 7.11 20.37 -0.19
CA SER A 213 7.02 20.45 -1.65
C SER A 213 8.25 19.79 -2.28
N LEU A 214 8.03 18.86 -3.22
CA LEU A 214 9.09 18.27 -4.02
C LEU A 214 9.60 19.31 -5.04
N GLY A 215 10.60 20.04 -4.66
CA GLY A 215 11.27 21.06 -5.47
C GLY A 215 12.55 21.52 -4.78
N ASP A 216 12.67 21.19 -3.53
CA ASP A 216 13.87 21.48 -2.76
C ASP A 216 14.72 20.19 -2.67
N GLU A 217 16.02 20.31 -2.87
CA GLU A 217 17.00 19.22 -2.69
C GLU A 217 16.83 18.45 -1.37
N PHE A 218 16.25 19.13 -0.38
CA PHE A 218 15.92 18.59 0.95
C PHE A 218 14.90 17.43 0.91
N ALA A 219 13.95 17.42 -0.03
CA ALA A 219 12.93 16.35 -0.09
C ALA A 219 13.55 15.04 -0.55
N TRP A 220 14.54 15.07 -1.44
CA TRP A 220 15.30 13.90 -1.87
C TRP A 220 16.20 13.36 -0.80
N GLU A 221 16.81 14.21 0.04
CA GLU A 221 17.61 13.76 1.17
C GLU A 221 16.77 13.05 2.25
N ILE A 222 15.53 13.49 2.48
CA ILE A 222 14.61 12.81 3.42
C ILE A 222 14.21 11.45 2.85
N LEU A 223 13.86 11.37 1.56
CA LEU A 223 13.55 10.10 0.89
C LEU A 223 14.73 9.12 0.95
N LEU A 224 15.94 9.58 0.68
CA LEU A 224 17.17 8.75 0.73
C LEU A 224 17.54 8.30 2.16
N LYS A 225 17.08 9.00 3.21
CA LYS A 225 17.31 8.61 4.61
C LYS A 225 16.22 7.70 5.17
N ILE A 226 15.04 7.63 4.53
CA ILE A 226 13.93 6.77 4.92
C ILE A 226 14.02 5.40 4.23
N PHE A 227 14.64 5.33 3.07
CA PHE A 227 15.01 4.11 2.36
C PHE A 227 16.48 3.74 2.62
#